data_328829ae26c4f0226c206b588a1e5866
#
_entry.id   328829ae26c4f0226c206b588a1e5866
#
_cell.length_a   1.000
_cell.length_b   1.000
_cell.length_c   1.000
_cell.angle_alpha   90.00
_cell.angle_beta   90.00
_cell.angle_gamma   90.00
#
_symmetry.space_group_name_H-M   'P 1'
#
loop_
_entity.id
_entity.type
_entity.pdbx_description
1 polymer ?
#
loop_
_entity_poly.entity_id
_entity_poly.type
_entity_poly.pdbx_seq_one_letter_code
_entity_poly.pdbx_strand_id
1 'polypeptide(L)'
;MKKVIALHASKRKMNTYKLLVQIKQELAQNDVEVEILSLYDFNIQDCLGCEKCIIHDDCVHHDDVEILMNKMMSADGIILSSPVYLQQVSGKLKSFIDRTCKWYHRPVLYGKPVICVATTKGSGLKSTLSYLRSVAVQWGAMPAGSIGRTIRNINSPVVKKEFLGFIKLLQAPQSYRPTLNTLTNFEVQKALAKYLNGLDTCYWSEKGWDKKPYFFECSTNGFKCIISKIFGAVLQRIMSHSRIKSSKMV
;
A
#
# COMPACT_ATOMS: atom_id res chain seq x y z
N MET A 1 20.20 9.09 -7.76
CA MET A 1 18.91 9.79 -7.61
C MET A 1 17.82 8.75 -7.40
N LYS A 2 16.99 8.88 -6.37
CA LYS A 2 15.87 7.97 -6.06
C LYS A 2 14.66 8.31 -6.90
N LYS A 3 13.95 7.30 -7.42
CA LYS A 3 12.76 7.48 -8.26
C LYS A 3 11.48 7.20 -7.47
N VAL A 4 10.55 8.13 -7.49
CA VAL A 4 9.27 8.05 -6.78
C VAL A 4 8.11 8.22 -7.76
N ILE A 5 7.12 7.35 -7.66
CA ILE A 5 5.87 7.46 -8.41
C ILE A 5 4.81 8.10 -7.52
N ALA A 6 4.19 9.17 -8.02
CA ALA A 6 3.07 9.83 -7.36
C ALA A 6 1.77 9.58 -8.15
N LEU A 7 0.83 8.84 -7.57
CA LEU A 7 -0.48 8.63 -8.18
C LEU A 7 -1.40 9.82 -7.92
N HIS A 8 -1.88 10.46 -8.96
CA HIS A 8 -2.85 11.54 -8.92
C HIS A 8 -4.24 11.02 -9.33
N ALA A 9 -5.19 11.07 -8.41
CA ALA A 9 -6.51 10.44 -8.54
C ALA A 9 -7.66 11.44 -8.72
N SER A 10 -7.40 12.55 -9.40
CA SER A 10 -8.44 13.54 -9.76
C SER A 10 -8.29 13.94 -11.22
N LYS A 11 -9.41 14.05 -11.95
CA LYS A 11 -9.38 14.53 -13.34
C LYS A 11 -8.88 15.99 -13.44
N ARG A 12 -9.20 16.80 -12.42
CA ARG A 12 -8.82 18.21 -12.40
C ARG A 12 -7.47 18.40 -11.71
N LYS A 13 -6.54 19.09 -12.36
CA LYS A 13 -5.24 19.48 -11.80
C LYS A 13 -5.36 20.66 -10.82
N MET A 14 -6.15 20.45 -9.74
CA MET A 14 -6.44 21.45 -8.72
C MET A 14 -5.68 21.15 -7.41
N ASN A 15 -6.32 21.26 -6.26
CA ASN A 15 -5.71 21.24 -4.94
C ASN A 15 -4.77 20.06 -4.69
N THR A 16 -5.22 18.82 -4.95
CA THR A 16 -4.39 17.63 -4.76
C THR A 16 -3.19 17.63 -5.70
N TYR A 17 -3.38 18.01 -6.97
CA TYR A 17 -2.28 18.10 -7.93
C TYR A 17 -1.27 19.19 -7.55
N LYS A 18 -1.74 20.39 -7.17
CA LYS A 18 -0.86 21.47 -6.71
C LYS A 18 -0.03 21.03 -5.49
N LEU A 19 -0.64 20.31 -4.57
CA LEU A 19 0.08 19.75 -3.41
C LEU A 19 1.15 18.72 -3.83
N LEU A 20 0.84 17.87 -4.82
CA LEU A 20 1.84 16.93 -5.37
C LEU A 20 3.00 17.67 -6.05
N VAL A 21 2.73 18.76 -6.76
CA VAL A 21 3.78 19.59 -7.39
C VAL A 21 4.69 20.21 -6.33
N GLN A 22 4.14 20.72 -5.23
CA GLN A 22 4.95 21.23 -4.10
C GLN A 22 5.82 20.11 -3.50
N ILE A 23 5.24 18.92 -3.25
CA ILE A 23 5.98 17.78 -2.72
C ILE A 23 7.11 17.38 -3.69
N LYS A 24 6.84 17.36 -5.00
CA LYS A 24 7.86 17.09 -6.03
C LYS A 24 9.02 18.08 -5.96
N GLN A 25 8.73 19.38 -5.84
CA GLN A 25 9.74 20.43 -5.72
C GLN A 25 10.60 20.28 -4.46
N GLU A 26 9.98 19.98 -3.32
CA GLU A 26 10.68 19.76 -2.05
C GLU A 26 11.54 18.48 -2.08
N LEU A 27 11.04 17.41 -2.69
CA LEU A 27 11.78 16.15 -2.81
C LEU A 27 12.97 16.28 -3.79
N ALA A 28 12.86 17.08 -4.82
CA ALA A 28 13.96 17.34 -5.77
C ALA A 28 15.19 17.94 -5.08
N GLN A 29 14.99 18.75 -4.03
CA GLN A 29 16.09 19.30 -3.21
C GLN A 29 16.84 18.23 -2.39
N ASN A 30 16.36 16.98 -2.38
CA ASN A 30 16.92 15.85 -1.66
C ASN A 30 17.28 14.68 -2.59
N ASP A 31 17.63 14.96 -3.85
CA ASP A 31 18.00 13.99 -4.89
C ASP A 31 16.94 12.93 -5.18
N VAL A 32 15.65 13.31 -5.07
CA VAL A 32 14.51 12.45 -5.37
C VAL A 32 13.76 12.96 -6.58
N GLU A 33 13.71 12.16 -7.63
CA GLU A 33 12.90 12.41 -8.81
C GLU A 33 11.46 11.90 -8.59
N VAL A 34 10.45 12.75 -8.85
CA VAL A 34 9.05 12.36 -8.75
C VAL A 34 8.37 12.43 -10.11
N GLU A 35 7.85 11.29 -10.56
CA GLU A 35 6.95 11.19 -11.72
C GLU A 35 5.51 11.23 -11.20
N ILE A 36 4.72 12.23 -11.61
CA ILE A 36 3.29 12.31 -11.27
C ILE A 36 2.48 11.64 -12.38
N LEU A 37 1.80 10.55 -12.05
CA LEU A 37 0.93 9.81 -12.95
C LEU A 37 -0.53 10.12 -12.63
N SER A 38 -1.26 10.66 -13.58
CA SER A 38 -2.70 10.82 -13.47
C SER A 38 -3.39 9.50 -13.80
N LEU A 39 -4.19 8.97 -12.88
CA LEU A 39 -4.97 7.76 -13.12
C LEU A 39 -6.02 7.93 -14.24
N TYR A 40 -6.31 9.16 -14.64
CA TYR A 40 -7.21 9.46 -15.75
C TYR A 40 -6.55 9.37 -17.13
N ASP A 41 -5.22 9.27 -17.17
CA ASP A 41 -4.47 9.07 -18.42
C ASP A 41 -4.36 7.57 -18.77
N PHE A 42 -4.93 6.69 -17.91
CA PHE A 42 -4.89 5.24 -18.06
C PHE A 42 -6.32 4.66 -18.17
N ASN A 43 -6.47 3.67 -19.03
CA ASN A 43 -7.67 2.85 -19.05
C ASN A 43 -7.65 1.90 -17.86
N ILE A 44 -8.54 2.08 -16.91
CA ILE A 44 -8.67 1.25 -15.70
C ILE A 44 -10.13 0.82 -15.63
N GLN A 45 -10.37 -0.46 -15.86
CA GLN A 45 -11.69 -1.07 -15.69
C GLN A 45 -11.90 -1.49 -14.22
N ASP A 46 -13.15 -1.52 -13.78
CA ASP A 46 -13.50 -1.91 -12.42
C ASP A 46 -13.23 -3.41 -12.19
N CYS A 47 -12.84 -3.75 -10.97
CA CYS A 47 -12.62 -5.14 -10.59
C CYS A 47 -13.92 -5.94 -10.58
N LEU A 48 -13.93 -7.11 -11.21
CA LEU A 48 -15.10 -8.02 -11.23
C LEU A 48 -15.20 -8.93 -10.00
N GLY A 49 -14.18 -8.95 -9.13
CA GLY A 49 -14.13 -9.86 -7.98
C GLY A 49 -14.03 -11.34 -8.36
N CYS A 50 -13.56 -11.66 -9.57
CA CYS A 50 -13.52 -13.03 -10.11
C CYS A 50 -12.38 -13.90 -9.56
N GLU A 51 -11.50 -13.36 -8.72
CA GLU A 51 -10.36 -14.02 -8.07
C GLU A 51 -9.31 -14.64 -9.02
N LYS A 52 -9.46 -14.52 -10.36
CA LYS A 52 -8.53 -15.10 -11.33
C LYS A 52 -7.07 -14.65 -11.07
N CYS A 53 -6.87 -13.40 -10.70
CA CYS A 53 -5.53 -12.87 -10.38
C CYS A 53 -4.93 -13.46 -9.09
N ILE A 54 -5.74 -14.02 -8.19
CA ILE A 54 -5.27 -14.73 -6.99
C ILE A 54 -4.88 -16.16 -7.36
N ILE A 55 -5.73 -16.85 -8.13
CA ILE A 55 -5.60 -18.28 -8.45
C ILE A 55 -4.57 -18.52 -9.55
N HIS A 56 -4.54 -17.67 -10.59
CA HIS A 56 -3.73 -17.86 -11.81
C HIS A 56 -2.70 -16.76 -12.05
N ASP A 57 -2.59 -15.76 -11.16
CA ASP A 57 -1.74 -14.56 -11.30
C ASP A 57 -2.06 -13.68 -12.53
N ASP A 58 -3.18 -13.91 -13.17
CA ASP A 58 -3.62 -13.23 -14.39
C ASP A 58 -4.94 -12.48 -14.16
N CYS A 59 -5.14 -11.35 -14.85
CA CYS A 59 -6.38 -10.59 -14.78
C CYS A 59 -7.20 -10.79 -16.06
N VAL A 60 -8.53 -10.87 -15.92
CA VAL A 60 -9.45 -10.95 -17.07
C VAL A 60 -9.48 -9.66 -17.91
N HIS A 61 -9.08 -8.54 -17.32
CA HIS A 61 -9.01 -7.26 -18.03
C HIS A 61 -7.61 -7.04 -18.61
N HIS A 62 -7.56 -6.74 -19.90
CA HIS A 62 -6.35 -6.32 -20.63
C HIS A 62 -6.40 -4.80 -20.80
N ASP A 63 -6.00 -4.08 -19.73
CA ASP A 63 -6.01 -2.63 -19.64
C ASP A 63 -4.71 -2.08 -19.05
N ASP A 64 -4.62 -0.77 -18.80
CA ASP A 64 -3.38 -0.12 -18.39
C ASP A 64 -2.99 -0.32 -16.91
N VAL A 65 -3.76 -1.11 -16.14
CA VAL A 65 -3.48 -1.35 -14.71
C VAL A 65 -2.12 -1.99 -14.52
N GLU A 66 -1.74 -2.94 -15.37
CA GLU A 66 -0.45 -3.61 -15.27
C GLU A 66 0.72 -2.65 -15.53
N ILE A 67 0.55 -1.70 -16.44
CA ILE A 67 1.55 -0.63 -16.70
C ILE A 67 1.79 0.17 -15.43
N LEU A 68 0.71 0.59 -14.74
CA LEU A 68 0.80 1.31 -13.47
C LEU A 68 1.46 0.48 -12.38
N MET A 69 1.07 -0.79 -12.26
CA MET A 69 1.64 -1.72 -11.29
C MET A 69 3.15 -1.88 -11.50
N ASN A 70 3.60 -2.07 -12.74
CA ASN A 70 5.02 -2.21 -13.10
C ASN A 70 5.81 -0.94 -12.81
N LYS A 71 5.27 0.26 -13.10
CA LYS A 71 5.89 1.53 -12.72
C LYS A 71 6.04 1.67 -11.21
N MET A 72 5.03 1.28 -10.43
CA MET A 72 5.11 1.29 -8.96
C MET A 72 6.12 0.27 -8.42
N MET A 73 6.18 -0.92 -9.01
CA MET A 73 7.14 -1.95 -8.61
C MET A 73 8.59 -1.56 -8.93
N SER A 74 8.84 -0.80 -9.98
CA SER A 74 10.18 -0.34 -10.35
C SER A 74 10.64 0.90 -9.58
N ALA A 75 9.74 1.65 -8.95
CA ALA A 75 10.08 2.84 -8.17
C ALA A 75 10.72 2.52 -6.81
N ASP A 76 11.52 3.46 -6.27
CA ASP A 76 12.08 3.36 -4.91
C ASP A 76 11.06 3.71 -3.80
N GLY A 77 10.03 4.49 -4.13
CA GLY A 77 8.98 4.89 -3.20
C GLY A 77 7.72 5.38 -3.91
N ILE A 78 6.63 5.50 -3.16
CA ILE A 78 5.31 5.81 -3.72
C ILE A 78 4.66 6.97 -2.96
N ILE A 79 3.98 7.84 -3.69
CA ILE A 79 3.04 8.84 -3.14
C ILE A 79 1.64 8.44 -3.58
N LEU A 80 0.81 8.00 -2.62
CA LEU A 80 -0.60 7.73 -2.87
C LEU A 80 -1.41 8.99 -2.60
N SER A 81 -2.07 9.56 -3.61
CA SER A 81 -2.84 10.78 -3.41
C SER A 81 -4.28 10.69 -3.87
N SER A 82 -5.19 11.33 -3.12
CA SER A 82 -6.59 11.45 -3.48
C SER A 82 -7.21 12.74 -2.96
N PRO A 83 -8.11 13.37 -3.73
CA PRO A 83 -9.11 14.23 -3.11
C PRO A 83 -10.05 13.37 -2.26
N VAL A 84 -10.63 13.99 -1.21
CA VAL A 84 -11.67 13.32 -0.42
C VAL A 84 -13.02 13.52 -1.11
N TYR A 85 -13.66 12.41 -1.49
CA TYR A 85 -15.02 12.36 -2.01
C TYR A 85 -15.89 11.47 -1.10
N LEU A 86 -16.97 12.03 -0.53
CA LEU A 86 -17.88 11.32 0.37
C LEU A 86 -17.13 10.50 1.45
N GLN A 87 -16.24 11.16 2.20
CA GLN A 87 -15.45 10.60 3.30
C GLN A 87 -14.34 9.61 2.87
N GLN A 88 -14.12 9.37 1.57
CA GLN A 88 -13.21 8.35 1.05
C GLN A 88 -12.38 8.84 -0.14
N VAL A 89 -11.53 7.98 -0.65
CA VAL A 89 -10.77 8.19 -1.89
C VAL A 89 -11.70 8.35 -3.11
N SER A 90 -11.19 8.93 -4.19
CA SER A 90 -11.94 9.00 -5.45
C SER A 90 -12.22 7.61 -6.02
N GLY A 91 -13.35 7.46 -6.72
CA GLY A 91 -13.72 6.20 -7.37
C GLY A 91 -12.61 5.65 -8.28
N LYS A 92 -11.98 6.52 -9.09
CA LYS A 92 -10.87 6.10 -9.98
C LYS A 92 -9.69 5.47 -9.22
N LEU A 93 -9.33 6.02 -8.04
CA LEU A 93 -8.30 5.40 -7.20
C LEU A 93 -8.79 4.10 -6.58
N LYS A 94 -10.07 4.05 -6.17
CA LYS A 94 -10.64 2.82 -5.61
C LYS A 94 -10.64 1.70 -6.64
N SER A 95 -11.07 1.96 -7.89
CA SER A 95 -11.00 0.99 -8.99
C SER A 95 -9.56 0.46 -9.18
N PHE A 96 -8.56 1.34 -9.19
CA PHE A 96 -7.16 0.91 -9.28
C PHE A 96 -6.74 0.03 -8.08
N ILE A 97 -7.08 0.44 -6.85
CA ILE A 97 -6.74 -0.33 -5.64
C ILE A 97 -7.39 -1.71 -5.69
N ASP A 98 -8.65 -1.83 -6.08
CA ASP A 98 -9.34 -3.12 -6.17
C ASP A 98 -8.69 -4.06 -7.20
N ARG A 99 -8.14 -3.50 -8.28
CA ARG A 99 -7.41 -4.23 -9.30
C ARG A 99 -6.03 -4.73 -8.83
N THR A 100 -5.52 -4.21 -7.71
CA THR A 100 -4.29 -4.71 -7.06
C THR A 100 -4.54 -5.81 -6.03
N CYS A 101 -5.69 -6.48 -6.05
CA CYS A 101 -6.10 -7.49 -5.07
C CYS A 101 -5.01 -8.57 -4.85
N LYS A 102 -4.35 -9.04 -5.92
CA LYS A 102 -3.25 -10.00 -5.82
C LYS A 102 -2.08 -9.52 -4.94
N TRP A 103 -1.88 -8.22 -4.79
CA TRP A 103 -0.82 -7.66 -3.93
C TRP A 103 -1.09 -7.82 -2.44
N TYR A 104 -2.35 -8.06 -2.06
CA TYR A 104 -2.66 -8.46 -0.69
C TYR A 104 -2.13 -9.87 -0.38
N HIS A 105 -2.21 -10.77 -1.34
CA HIS A 105 -1.77 -12.16 -1.22
C HIS A 105 -0.26 -12.32 -1.44
N ARG A 106 0.27 -11.62 -2.40
CA ARG A 106 1.68 -11.59 -2.81
C ARG A 106 2.21 -10.16 -2.78
N PRO A 107 2.55 -9.63 -1.59
CA PRO A 107 3.00 -8.26 -1.44
C PRO A 107 4.26 -7.98 -2.26
N VAL A 108 4.20 -6.96 -3.13
CA VAL A 108 5.30 -6.64 -4.06
C VAL A 108 5.98 -5.30 -3.74
N LEU A 109 5.37 -4.45 -2.92
CA LEU A 109 5.94 -3.16 -2.54
C LEU A 109 6.70 -3.22 -1.20
N TYR A 110 7.07 -4.43 -0.75
CA TYR A 110 7.85 -4.58 0.48
C TYR A 110 9.17 -3.81 0.42
N GLY A 111 9.50 -3.16 1.54
CA GLY A 111 10.72 -2.34 1.62
C GLY A 111 10.62 -1.00 0.89
N LYS A 112 9.49 -0.64 0.28
CA LYS A 112 9.29 0.68 -0.35
C LYS A 112 8.50 1.60 0.58
N PRO A 113 9.00 2.82 0.85
CA PRO A 113 8.25 3.80 1.62
C PRO A 113 7.05 4.35 0.82
N VAL A 114 5.95 4.56 1.52
CA VAL A 114 4.73 5.18 0.98
C VAL A 114 4.33 6.37 1.84
N ILE A 115 4.15 7.54 1.21
CA ILE A 115 3.53 8.69 1.82
C ILE A 115 2.10 8.87 1.29
N CYS A 116 1.14 9.09 2.18
CA CYS A 116 -0.26 9.26 1.84
C CYS A 116 -0.61 10.76 1.77
N VAL A 117 -1.26 11.19 0.70
CA VAL A 117 -1.61 12.59 0.48
C VAL A 117 -3.11 12.72 0.25
N ALA A 118 -3.77 13.63 0.96
CA ALA A 118 -5.19 13.89 0.72
C ALA A 118 -5.55 15.36 0.89
N THR A 119 -6.53 15.82 0.11
CA THR A 119 -7.09 17.17 0.22
C THR A 119 -8.60 17.11 0.33
N THR A 120 -9.18 17.97 1.18
CA THR A 120 -10.64 18.07 1.36
C THR A 120 -11.10 19.51 1.44
N LYS A 121 -12.32 19.75 1.01
CA LYS A 121 -13.04 21.03 1.27
C LYS A 121 -13.90 20.97 2.54
N GLY A 122 -14.14 19.77 3.07
CA GLY A 122 -15.00 19.53 4.23
C GLY A 122 -14.38 18.53 5.20
N SER A 123 -15.06 17.44 5.44
CA SER A 123 -14.69 16.34 6.34
C SER A 123 -14.01 15.18 5.61
N GLY A 124 -13.68 14.10 6.34
CA GLY A 124 -13.17 12.84 5.76
C GLY A 124 -11.66 12.79 5.52
N LEU A 125 -10.88 13.82 5.86
CA LEU A 125 -9.44 13.82 5.65
C LEU A 125 -8.75 12.69 6.41
N LYS A 126 -9.09 12.53 7.70
CA LYS A 126 -8.47 11.50 8.56
C LYS A 126 -8.81 10.09 8.10
N SER A 127 -10.07 9.82 7.77
CA SER A 127 -10.51 8.50 7.28
C SER A 127 -9.86 8.14 5.95
N THR A 128 -9.79 9.08 5.01
CA THR A 128 -9.13 8.87 3.72
C THR A 128 -7.62 8.58 3.87
N LEU A 129 -6.89 9.36 4.68
CA LEU A 129 -5.48 9.12 4.95
C LEU A 129 -5.26 7.77 5.66
N SER A 130 -6.14 7.40 6.60
CA SER A 130 -6.10 6.09 7.26
C SER A 130 -6.31 4.95 6.28
N TYR A 131 -7.27 5.08 5.36
CA TYR A 131 -7.52 4.10 4.31
C TYR A 131 -6.31 3.93 3.39
N LEU A 132 -5.71 5.03 2.88
CA LEU A 132 -4.52 4.98 2.04
C LEU A 132 -3.35 4.30 2.76
N ARG A 133 -3.17 4.57 4.06
CA ARG A 133 -2.17 3.90 4.89
C ARG A 133 -2.43 2.40 5.02
N SER A 134 -3.69 2.01 5.21
CA SER A 134 -4.09 0.60 5.26
C SER A 134 -3.77 -0.13 3.96
N VAL A 135 -4.06 0.49 2.82
CA VAL A 135 -3.71 -0.03 1.49
C VAL A 135 -2.20 -0.22 1.34
N ALA A 136 -1.39 0.78 1.75
CA ALA A 136 0.07 0.66 1.71
C ALA A 136 0.58 -0.54 2.56
N VAL A 137 0.00 -0.74 3.75
CA VAL A 137 0.33 -1.90 4.60
C VAL A 137 -0.05 -3.21 3.92
N GLN A 138 -1.20 -3.28 3.28
CA GLN A 138 -1.66 -4.48 2.56
C GLN A 138 -0.77 -4.83 1.37
N TRP A 139 -0.17 -3.85 0.71
CA TRP A 139 0.82 -4.07 -0.36
C TRP A 139 2.22 -4.44 0.15
N GLY A 140 2.41 -4.54 1.47
CA GLY A 140 3.69 -4.81 2.13
C GLY A 140 4.61 -3.60 2.24
N ALA A 141 4.15 -2.41 1.82
CA ALA A 141 4.95 -1.20 1.84
C ALA A 141 5.16 -0.63 3.26
N MET A 142 6.07 0.31 3.38
CA MET A 142 6.37 1.02 4.63
C MET A 142 5.61 2.35 4.68
N PRO A 143 4.53 2.49 5.48
CA PRO A 143 3.92 3.80 5.68
C PRO A 143 4.91 4.79 6.29
N ALA A 144 5.24 5.84 5.54
CA ALA A 144 6.32 6.79 5.84
C ALA A 144 5.83 8.18 6.26
N GLY A 145 4.52 8.37 6.31
CA GLY A 145 3.91 9.63 6.69
C GLY A 145 2.60 9.92 5.97
N SER A 146 2.01 11.08 6.29
CA SER A 146 0.80 11.56 5.65
C SER A 146 0.81 13.08 5.57
N ILE A 147 0.41 13.63 4.41
CA ILE A 147 0.24 15.06 4.19
C ILE A 147 -1.22 15.33 3.86
N GLY A 148 -1.88 16.09 4.73
CA GLY A 148 -3.29 16.44 4.56
C GLY A 148 -3.50 17.93 4.46
N ARG A 149 -4.43 18.38 3.59
CA ARG A 149 -4.86 19.77 3.51
C ARG A 149 -6.37 19.86 3.52
N THR A 150 -6.88 20.77 4.31
CA THR A 150 -8.30 21.19 4.32
C THR A 150 -8.42 22.52 3.60
N ILE A 151 -9.65 22.98 3.36
CA ILE A 151 -9.88 24.29 2.75
C ILE A 151 -9.20 25.43 3.55
N ARG A 152 -9.07 25.28 4.87
CA ARG A 152 -8.48 26.30 5.75
C ARG A 152 -6.96 26.44 5.56
N ASN A 153 -6.28 25.37 5.17
CA ASN A 153 -4.82 25.35 5.00
C ASN A 153 -4.38 24.82 3.63
N ILE A 154 -5.26 24.91 2.62
CA ILE A 154 -5.01 24.36 1.29
C ILE A 154 -3.80 24.98 0.58
N ASN A 155 -3.51 26.24 0.89
CA ASN A 155 -2.39 27.00 0.35
C ASN A 155 -1.15 26.98 1.26
N SER A 156 -1.20 26.31 2.42
CA SER A 156 -0.03 26.20 3.28
C SER A 156 1.08 25.42 2.58
N PRO A 157 2.33 25.91 2.64
CA PRO A 157 3.46 25.22 2.00
C PRO A 157 3.68 23.86 2.63
N VAL A 158 4.26 22.95 1.84
CA VAL A 158 4.78 21.69 2.34
C VAL A 158 6.06 21.98 3.13
N VAL A 159 6.16 21.41 4.32
CA VAL A 159 7.34 21.63 5.17
C VAL A 159 8.11 20.32 5.37
N LYS A 160 9.43 20.41 5.47
CA LYS A 160 10.35 19.26 5.54
C LYS A 160 9.92 18.19 6.56
N LYS A 161 9.41 18.57 7.71
CA LYS A 161 8.93 17.64 8.75
C LYS A 161 7.81 16.70 8.29
N GLU A 162 7.03 17.07 7.26
CA GLU A 162 5.90 16.28 6.77
C GLU A 162 6.36 15.08 5.91
N PHE A 163 7.57 15.15 5.32
CA PHE A 163 8.12 14.11 4.45
C PHE A 163 9.52 13.61 4.87
N LEU A 164 10.06 14.11 5.98
CA LEU A 164 11.38 13.69 6.49
C LEU A 164 11.47 12.17 6.71
N GLY A 165 10.42 11.57 7.27
CA GLY A 165 10.32 10.12 7.45
C GLY A 165 10.37 9.34 6.12
N PHE A 166 9.77 9.89 5.07
CA PHE A 166 9.79 9.32 3.74
C PHE A 166 11.19 9.34 3.13
N ILE A 167 11.88 10.49 3.19
CA ILE A 167 13.27 10.61 2.72
C ILE A 167 14.17 9.64 3.48
N LYS A 168 14.06 9.58 4.81
CA LYS A 168 14.86 8.67 5.63
C LYS A 168 14.70 7.22 5.19
N LEU A 169 13.49 6.79 4.91
CA LEU A 169 13.21 5.42 4.48
C LEU A 169 13.60 5.15 3.03
N LEU A 170 13.60 6.16 2.15
CA LEU A 170 14.16 6.04 0.80
C LEU A 170 15.68 5.79 0.83
N GLN A 171 16.38 6.41 1.78
CA GLN A 171 17.83 6.28 1.93
C GLN A 171 18.24 5.06 2.74
N ALA A 172 17.48 4.72 3.79
CA ALA A 172 17.78 3.66 4.74
C ALA A 172 16.53 2.83 5.09
N PRO A 173 16.04 1.95 4.18
CA PRO A 173 14.83 1.14 4.41
C PRO A 173 14.92 0.27 5.67
N GLN A 174 16.11 -0.21 6.03
CA GLN A 174 16.36 -1.01 7.22
C GLN A 174 16.08 -0.25 8.53
N SER A 175 16.02 1.09 8.50
CA SER A 175 15.65 1.91 9.66
C SER A 175 14.15 1.90 9.97
N TYR A 176 13.34 1.24 9.13
CA TYR A 176 11.91 1.11 9.35
C TYR A 176 11.61 0.38 10.67
N ARG A 177 10.60 0.86 11.37
CA ARG A 177 10.10 0.24 12.60
C ARG A 177 8.63 -0.12 12.42
N PRO A 178 8.31 -1.39 12.11
CA PRO A 178 6.94 -1.83 11.93
C PRO A 178 6.07 -1.54 13.16
N THR A 179 4.86 -1.06 12.92
CA THR A 179 3.85 -0.94 13.97
C THR A 179 3.24 -2.31 14.28
N LEU A 180 2.52 -2.43 15.40
CA LEU A 180 1.80 -3.66 15.69
C LEU A 180 0.81 -4.01 14.57
N ASN A 181 0.06 -3.03 14.05
CA ASN A 181 -0.85 -3.22 12.91
C ASN A 181 -0.14 -3.78 11.67
N THR A 182 1.06 -3.28 11.35
CA THR A 182 1.84 -3.75 10.20
C THR A 182 2.31 -5.20 10.40
N LEU A 183 2.79 -5.54 11.60
CA LEU A 183 3.20 -6.91 11.95
C LEU A 183 2.01 -7.86 11.96
N THR A 184 0.86 -7.44 12.50
CA THR A 184 -0.36 -8.25 12.50
C THR A 184 -0.84 -8.50 11.07
N ASN A 185 -0.82 -7.48 10.19
CA ASN A 185 -1.18 -7.66 8.79
C ASN A 185 -0.24 -8.66 8.08
N PHE A 186 1.07 -8.61 8.35
CA PHE A 186 2.03 -9.59 7.85
C PHE A 186 1.65 -11.02 8.28
N GLU A 187 1.30 -11.24 9.55
CA GLU A 187 0.90 -12.55 10.05
C GLU A 187 -0.44 -13.03 9.45
N VAL A 188 -1.39 -12.10 9.17
CA VAL A 188 -2.63 -12.43 8.44
C VAL A 188 -2.31 -12.92 7.02
N GLN A 189 -1.50 -12.19 6.28
CA GLN A 189 -1.11 -12.55 4.91
C GLN A 189 -0.34 -13.88 4.89
N LYS A 190 0.55 -14.10 5.85
CA LYS A 190 1.28 -15.36 6.04
C LYS A 190 0.34 -16.54 6.32
N ALA A 191 -0.66 -16.34 7.17
CA ALA A 191 -1.67 -17.35 7.45
C ALA A 191 -2.51 -17.68 6.21
N LEU A 192 -2.92 -16.67 5.45
CA LEU A 192 -3.65 -16.83 4.18
C LEU A 192 -2.84 -17.60 3.14
N ALA A 193 -1.57 -17.24 2.94
CA ALA A 193 -0.68 -17.92 2.01
C ALA A 193 -0.54 -19.41 2.33
N LYS A 194 -0.47 -19.75 3.62
CA LYS A 194 -0.43 -21.14 4.07
C LYS A 194 -1.78 -21.86 3.92
N TYR A 195 -2.89 -21.14 4.14
CA TYR A 195 -4.23 -21.72 4.09
C TYR A 195 -4.71 -22.00 2.66
N LEU A 196 -4.49 -21.05 1.73
CA LEU A 196 -4.98 -21.16 0.36
C LEU A 196 -4.21 -22.15 -0.49
N ASN A 197 -2.94 -22.42 -0.16
CA ASN A 197 -2.01 -23.23 -0.95
C ASN A 197 -1.76 -22.65 -2.37
N GLY A 198 -1.03 -23.37 -3.22
CA GLY A 198 -0.79 -22.97 -4.60
C GLY A 198 0.19 -21.79 -4.73
N LEU A 199 -0.11 -20.84 -5.59
CA LEU A 199 0.78 -19.72 -5.96
C LEU A 199 1.23 -18.89 -4.74
N ASP A 200 0.34 -18.62 -3.80
CA ASP A 200 0.68 -17.81 -2.63
C ASP A 200 1.70 -18.52 -1.73
N THR A 201 1.51 -19.83 -1.51
CA THR A 201 2.45 -20.64 -0.71
C THR A 201 3.83 -20.67 -1.36
N CYS A 202 3.90 -20.91 -2.67
CA CYS A 202 5.16 -20.91 -3.43
C CYS A 202 5.85 -19.54 -3.32
N TYR A 203 5.13 -18.45 -3.59
CA TYR A 203 5.66 -17.10 -3.52
C TYR A 203 6.22 -16.75 -2.13
N TRP A 204 5.49 -17.06 -1.06
CA TRP A 204 5.92 -16.81 0.31
C TRP A 204 7.14 -17.64 0.72
N SER A 205 7.19 -18.91 0.27
CA SER A 205 8.32 -19.80 0.52
C SER A 205 9.58 -19.36 -0.23
N GLU A 206 9.47 -18.98 -1.51
CA GLU A 206 10.58 -18.45 -2.31
C GLU A 206 11.20 -17.17 -1.69
N LYS A 207 10.37 -16.30 -1.09
CA LYS A 207 10.84 -15.13 -0.33
C LYS A 207 11.36 -15.48 1.07
N GLY A 208 11.15 -16.70 1.54
CA GLY A 208 11.47 -17.16 2.89
C GLY A 208 10.65 -16.46 3.98
N TRP A 209 9.50 -15.86 3.62
CA TRP A 209 8.67 -15.12 4.55
C TRP A 209 7.84 -16.00 5.49
N ASP A 210 7.65 -17.25 5.10
CA ASP A 210 7.07 -18.29 5.95
C ASP A 210 7.84 -18.50 7.26
N LYS A 211 9.16 -18.22 7.27
CA LYS A 211 10.05 -18.37 8.43
C LYS A 211 10.45 -17.05 9.08
N LYS A 212 10.32 -15.92 8.37
CA LYS A 212 10.72 -14.60 8.84
C LYS A 212 9.66 -13.93 9.73
N PRO A 213 10.05 -13.01 10.63
CA PRO A 213 9.12 -12.22 11.43
C PRO A 213 8.53 -11.03 10.67
N TYR A 214 9.10 -10.68 9.51
CA TYR A 214 8.66 -9.60 8.63
C TYR A 214 9.28 -9.75 7.22
N PHE A 215 8.81 -8.98 6.25
CA PHE A 215 9.23 -9.05 4.84
C PHE A 215 10.74 -8.87 4.62
N PHE A 216 11.41 -8.08 5.45
CA PHE A 216 12.84 -7.77 5.36
C PHE A 216 13.42 -7.49 6.75
N GLU A 217 14.75 -7.48 6.84
CA GLU A 217 15.44 -7.16 8.08
C GLU A 217 15.26 -5.69 8.43
N CYS A 218 14.67 -5.43 9.59
CA CYS A 218 14.41 -4.10 10.11
C CYS A 218 14.36 -4.10 11.65
N SER A 219 14.40 -2.92 12.25
CA SER A 219 14.36 -2.78 13.70
C SER A 219 12.95 -3.10 14.24
N THR A 220 12.72 -4.35 14.61
CA THR A 220 11.46 -4.79 15.20
C THR A 220 11.48 -4.69 16.73
N ASN A 221 10.36 -4.29 17.32
CA ASN A 221 10.18 -4.37 18.76
C ASN A 221 9.77 -5.79 19.15
N GLY A 222 10.58 -6.47 19.99
CA GLY A 222 10.37 -7.87 20.39
C GLY A 222 8.97 -8.14 20.96
N PHE A 223 8.46 -7.26 21.82
CA PHE A 223 7.13 -7.39 22.41
C PHE A 223 6.00 -7.34 21.34
N LYS A 224 6.10 -6.41 20.40
CA LYS A 224 5.12 -6.33 19.28
C LYS A 224 5.20 -7.57 18.38
N CYS A 225 6.40 -8.09 18.13
CA CYS A 225 6.59 -9.33 17.38
C CYS A 225 5.96 -10.54 18.08
N ILE A 226 6.08 -10.65 19.40
CA ILE A 226 5.45 -11.73 20.16
C ILE A 226 3.94 -11.66 20.04
N ILE A 227 3.35 -10.48 20.26
CA ILE A 227 1.89 -10.29 20.16
C ILE A 227 1.38 -10.65 18.76
N SER A 228 2.03 -10.14 17.71
CA SER A 228 1.61 -10.44 16.33
C SER A 228 1.74 -11.92 15.98
N LYS A 229 2.79 -12.61 16.44
CA LYS A 229 2.97 -14.06 16.25
C LYS A 229 1.90 -14.89 16.98
N ILE A 230 1.57 -14.52 18.23
CA ILE A 230 0.47 -15.17 18.96
C ILE A 230 -0.85 -15.02 18.19
N PHE A 231 -1.15 -13.81 17.73
CA PHE A 231 -2.32 -13.55 16.90
C PHE A 231 -2.31 -14.41 15.61
N GLY A 232 -1.18 -14.46 14.91
CA GLY A 232 -1.02 -15.28 13.70
C GLY A 232 -1.22 -16.77 13.96
N ALA A 233 -0.68 -17.31 15.06
CA ALA A 233 -0.86 -18.71 15.46
C ALA A 233 -2.34 -19.04 15.76
N VAL A 234 -3.04 -18.15 16.48
CA VAL A 234 -4.48 -18.29 16.77
C VAL A 234 -5.28 -18.29 15.46
N LEU A 235 -4.99 -17.34 14.55
CA LEU A 235 -5.66 -17.23 13.26
C LEU A 235 -5.47 -18.50 12.43
N GLN A 236 -4.23 -19.01 12.31
CA GLN A 236 -3.93 -20.26 11.59
C GLN A 236 -4.70 -21.44 12.16
N ARG A 237 -4.82 -21.54 13.49
CA ARG A 237 -5.60 -22.59 14.15
C ARG A 237 -7.09 -22.51 13.83
N ILE A 238 -7.68 -21.31 13.83
CA ILE A 238 -9.08 -21.09 13.44
C ILE A 238 -9.29 -21.51 11.98
N MET A 239 -8.44 -21.05 11.07
CA MET A 239 -8.55 -21.35 9.64
C MET A 239 -8.41 -22.87 9.35
N SER A 240 -7.50 -23.56 10.02
CA SER A 240 -7.33 -25.01 9.86
C SER A 240 -8.57 -25.81 10.32
N HIS A 241 -9.21 -25.40 11.41
CA HIS A 241 -10.45 -26.03 11.89
C HIS A 241 -11.64 -25.82 10.93
N SER A 242 -11.74 -24.64 10.32
CA SER A 242 -12.78 -24.34 9.33
C SER A 242 -12.64 -25.21 8.07
N ARG A 243 -11.40 -25.47 7.62
CA ARG A 243 -11.12 -26.33 6.45
C ARG A 243 -11.55 -27.79 6.71
N ILE A 244 -11.29 -28.31 7.91
CA ILE A 244 -11.68 -29.68 8.30
C ILE A 244 -13.21 -29.82 8.32
N LYS A 245 -13.95 -28.78 8.74
CA LYS A 245 -15.41 -28.82 8.74
C LYS A 245 -16.00 -28.80 7.33
N SER A 246 -15.46 -27.99 6.42
CA SER A 246 -15.96 -27.93 5.03
C SER A 246 -15.65 -29.21 4.25
N SER A 247 -14.52 -29.89 4.51
CA SER A 247 -14.19 -31.18 3.87
C SER A 247 -15.00 -32.37 4.40
N LYS A 248 -15.72 -32.22 5.51
CA LYS A 248 -16.62 -33.25 6.07
C LYS A 248 -18.07 -33.07 5.66
N MET A 249 -18.41 -31.98 4.94
CA MET A 249 -19.77 -31.70 4.45
C MET A 249 -19.93 -31.95 2.93
N VAL A 250 -18.91 -32.49 2.29
CA VAL A 250 -18.91 -33.03 0.93
C VAL A 250 -18.65 -34.53 1.03
#